data_986dad8abd4e3311ef86d5977abb5c2b
#
_entry.id   986dad8abd4e3311ef86d5977abb5c2b
#
_cell.length_a   1.000
_cell.length_b   1.000
_cell.length_c   1.000
_cell.angle_alpha   90.00
_cell.angle_beta   90.00
_cell.angle_gamma   90.00
#
_symmetry.space_group_name_H-M   'P 1'
#
loop_
_entity.id
_entity.type
_entity.pdbx_description
1 polymer ?
#
loop_
_entity_poly.entity_id
_entity_poly.type
_entity_poly.pdbx_seq_one_letter_code
_entity_poly.pdbx_strand_id
1 'polypeptide(L)'
;MNNSLLKQILKEYELKREKAIIDAEKRKKELLEVNPKISEIDDELSKISIESAKAVIVAEESKKKQILQELKKKSNALIKEKNAILKELSKSTNFLEPNYECKLCKDTGFVRRNDKTVMCSCLKQEIFNVAYNKSNMGNLER
;
A
#
# COMPACT_ATOMS: atom_id res chain seq x y z
N MET A 1 -11.94 -16.12 23.00
CA MET A 1 -10.62 -15.57 22.64
C MET A 1 -10.32 -14.37 23.53
N ASN A 2 -9.10 -14.27 23.97
CA ASN A 2 -8.68 -13.15 24.81
C ASN A 2 -8.53 -11.88 23.98
N ASN A 3 -9.31 -10.83 24.31
CA ASN A 3 -9.25 -9.55 23.61
C ASN A 3 -7.87 -8.90 23.70
N SER A 4 -7.13 -9.13 24.79
CA SER A 4 -5.78 -8.58 24.95
C SER A 4 -4.78 -9.22 23.98
N LEU A 5 -4.94 -10.50 23.66
CA LEU A 5 -4.11 -11.19 22.68
C LEU A 5 -4.33 -10.59 21.28
N LEU A 6 -5.60 -10.41 20.89
CA LEU A 6 -5.94 -9.83 19.60
C LEU A 6 -5.40 -8.40 19.49
N LYS A 7 -5.56 -7.59 20.54
CA LYS A 7 -5.02 -6.22 20.56
C LYS A 7 -3.50 -6.20 20.38
N GLN A 8 -2.81 -7.14 21.02
CA GLN A 8 -1.36 -7.25 20.94
C GLN A 8 -0.92 -7.58 19.51
N ILE A 9 -1.58 -8.53 18.87
CA ILE A 9 -1.31 -8.94 17.50
C ILE A 9 -1.57 -7.78 16.54
N LEU A 10 -2.70 -7.07 16.71
CA LEU A 10 -3.04 -5.92 15.86
C LEU A 10 -2.06 -4.77 16.05
N LYS A 11 -1.50 -4.61 17.25
CA LYS A 11 -0.46 -3.62 17.50
C LYS A 11 0.82 -3.96 16.73
N GLU A 12 1.19 -5.23 16.70
CA GLU A 12 2.33 -5.69 15.89
C GLU A 12 2.09 -5.46 14.40
N TYR A 13 0.88 -5.67 13.93
CA TYR A 13 0.50 -5.40 12.53
C TYR A 13 0.65 -3.91 12.21
N GLU A 14 0.22 -3.05 13.12
CA GLU A 14 0.38 -1.59 12.97
C GLU A 14 1.86 -1.21 12.84
N LEU A 15 2.71 -1.78 13.68
CA LEU A 15 4.15 -1.53 13.64
C LEU A 15 4.78 -2.01 12.34
N LYS A 16 4.33 -3.17 11.83
CA LYS A 16 4.79 -3.68 10.53
C LYS A 16 4.43 -2.75 9.39
N ARG A 17 3.18 -2.22 9.39
CA ARG A 17 2.74 -1.28 8.38
C ARG A 17 3.57 0.01 8.41
N GLU A 18 3.77 0.55 9.60
CA GLU A 18 4.56 1.77 9.78
C GLU A 18 5.99 1.57 9.27
N LYS A 19 6.60 0.44 9.60
CA LYS A 19 7.95 0.13 9.14
C LYS A 19 8.00 0.01 7.62
N ALA A 20 7.02 -0.66 7.00
CA ALA A 20 6.95 -0.82 5.56
C ALA A 20 6.86 0.54 4.86
N ILE A 21 6.06 1.45 5.40
CA ILE A 21 5.88 2.80 4.86
C ILE A 21 7.15 3.62 5.02
N ILE A 22 7.77 3.59 6.20
CA ILE A 22 9.01 4.33 6.49
C ILE A 22 10.15 3.82 5.58
N ASP A 23 10.29 2.51 5.42
CA ASP A 23 11.31 1.93 4.55
C ASP A 23 11.10 2.35 3.08
N ALA A 24 9.85 2.39 2.63
CA ALA A 24 9.52 2.87 1.28
C ALA A 24 9.86 4.36 1.10
N GLU A 25 9.59 5.18 2.10
CA GLU A 25 9.94 6.60 2.07
C GLU A 25 11.44 6.82 2.01
N LYS A 26 12.22 6.01 2.74
CA LYS A 26 13.68 6.06 2.68
C LYS A 26 14.19 5.72 1.29
N ARG A 27 13.67 4.64 0.70
CA ARG A 27 14.05 4.25 -0.66
C ARG A 27 13.72 5.36 -1.67
N LYS A 28 12.55 5.97 -1.53
CA LYS A 28 12.13 7.07 -2.38
C LYS A 28 13.08 8.26 -2.24
N LYS A 29 13.42 8.64 -1.03
CA LYS A 29 14.32 9.76 -0.76
C LYS A 29 15.69 9.53 -1.40
N GLU A 30 16.26 8.34 -1.21
CA GLU A 30 17.54 7.97 -1.81
C GLU A 30 17.49 8.02 -3.33
N LEU A 31 16.41 7.50 -3.91
CA LEU A 31 16.22 7.49 -5.35
C LEU A 31 16.06 8.89 -5.93
N LEU A 32 15.36 9.79 -5.24
CA LEU A 32 15.16 11.17 -5.67
C LEU A 32 16.48 11.96 -5.66
N GLU A 33 17.40 11.64 -4.78
CA GLU A 33 18.73 12.25 -4.77
C GLU A 33 19.52 11.87 -6.02
N VAL A 34 19.34 10.63 -6.50
CA VAL A 34 20.01 10.13 -7.70
C VAL A 34 19.30 10.59 -8.99
N ASN A 35 17.97 10.65 -8.96
CA ASN A 35 17.18 11.01 -10.14
C ASN A 35 15.99 11.89 -9.77
N PRO A 36 16.18 13.22 -9.78
CA PRO A 36 15.12 14.18 -9.42
C PRO A 36 13.90 14.14 -10.36
N LYS A 37 14.04 13.59 -11.55
CA LYS A 37 12.94 13.54 -12.53
C LYS A 37 11.75 12.73 -12.00
N ILE A 38 12.00 11.74 -11.16
CA ILE A 38 10.92 10.95 -10.53
C ILE A 38 10.03 11.85 -9.66
N SER A 39 10.63 12.81 -8.95
CA SER A 39 9.88 13.79 -8.16
C SER A 39 8.97 14.64 -9.03
N GLU A 40 9.50 15.09 -10.18
CA GLU A 40 8.71 15.89 -11.14
C GLU A 40 7.53 15.09 -11.67
N ILE A 41 7.73 13.81 -12.00
CA ILE A 41 6.67 12.92 -12.47
C ILE A 41 5.62 12.72 -11.37
N ASP A 42 6.02 12.48 -10.13
CA ASP A 42 5.11 12.30 -9.02
C ASP A 42 4.28 13.56 -8.75
N ASP A 43 4.89 14.74 -8.86
CA ASP A 43 4.17 16.01 -8.72
C ASP A 43 3.13 16.19 -9.83
N GLU A 44 3.48 15.85 -11.08
CA GLU A 44 2.53 15.88 -12.19
C GLU A 44 1.39 14.89 -12.00
N LEU A 45 1.68 13.69 -11.53
CA LEU A 45 0.65 12.68 -11.23
C LEU A 45 -0.29 13.16 -10.13
N SER A 46 0.23 13.83 -9.11
CA SER A 46 -0.58 14.42 -8.04
C SER A 46 -1.52 15.50 -8.57
N LYS A 47 -1.03 16.36 -9.47
CA LYS A 47 -1.85 17.39 -10.12
C LYS A 47 -2.98 16.75 -10.95
N ILE A 48 -2.66 15.69 -11.69
CA ILE A 48 -3.66 14.96 -12.49
C ILE A 48 -4.74 14.36 -11.59
N SER A 49 -4.35 13.79 -10.43
CA SER A 49 -5.30 13.25 -9.47
C SER A 49 -6.25 14.31 -8.95
N ILE A 50 -5.74 15.51 -8.65
CA ILE A 50 -6.56 16.63 -8.18
C ILE A 50 -7.50 17.10 -9.28
N GLU A 51 -7.00 17.26 -10.52
CA GLU A 51 -7.83 17.64 -11.66
C GLU A 51 -8.92 16.63 -11.95
N SER A 52 -8.61 15.33 -11.84
CA SER A 52 -9.60 14.26 -12.01
C SER A 52 -10.71 14.34 -10.97
N ALA A 53 -10.35 14.57 -9.70
CA ALA A 53 -11.31 14.73 -8.63
C ALA A 53 -12.22 15.94 -8.85
N LYS A 54 -11.63 17.07 -9.30
CA LYS A 54 -12.40 18.26 -9.63
C LYS A 54 -13.35 18.02 -10.79
N ALA A 55 -12.90 17.32 -11.84
CA ALA A 55 -13.73 17.02 -13.00
C ALA A 55 -14.94 16.17 -12.62
N VAL A 56 -14.78 15.22 -11.72
CA VAL A 56 -15.91 14.40 -11.22
C VAL A 56 -16.96 15.25 -10.53
N ILE A 57 -16.55 16.29 -9.82
CA ILE A 57 -17.46 17.13 -9.03
C ILE A 57 -18.10 18.26 -9.89
N VAL A 58 -17.32 18.89 -10.75
CA VAL A 58 -17.69 20.19 -11.39
C VAL A 58 -18.04 20.08 -12.86
N ALA A 59 -17.50 19.08 -13.58
CA ALA A 59 -17.71 18.99 -15.02
C ALA A 59 -19.13 18.53 -15.39
N GLU A 60 -19.62 19.03 -16.51
CA GLU A 60 -20.88 18.55 -17.09
C GLU A 60 -20.74 17.10 -17.53
N GLU A 61 -21.80 16.31 -17.38
CA GLU A 61 -21.82 14.89 -17.74
C GLU A 61 -21.32 14.62 -19.16
N SER A 62 -21.67 15.51 -20.10
CA SER A 62 -21.27 15.38 -21.50
C SER A 62 -19.76 15.50 -21.72
N LYS A 63 -19.07 16.26 -20.87
CA LYS A 63 -17.63 16.53 -20.98
C LYS A 63 -16.78 15.70 -20.02
N LYS A 64 -17.40 15.24 -18.94
CA LYS A 64 -16.70 14.51 -17.87
C LYS A 64 -15.91 13.32 -18.39
N LYS A 65 -16.52 12.49 -19.22
CA LYS A 65 -15.92 11.28 -19.76
C LYS A 65 -14.67 11.60 -20.58
N GLN A 66 -14.77 12.63 -21.45
CA GLN A 66 -13.65 13.05 -22.28
C GLN A 66 -12.49 13.59 -21.46
N ILE A 67 -12.79 14.44 -20.49
CA ILE A 67 -11.78 15.02 -19.58
C ILE A 67 -11.05 13.92 -18.83
N LEU A 68 -11.80 12.98 -18.25
CA LEU A 68 -11.21 11.87 -17.50
C LEU A 68 -10.36 10.94 -18.37
N GLN A 69 -10.76 10.72 -19.63
CA GLN A 69 -9.99 9.91 -20.57
C GLN A 69 -8.67 10.60 -20.92
N GLU A 70 -8.67 11.91 -21.15
CA GLU A 70 -7.45 12.65 -21.45
C GLU A 70 -6.49 12.66 -20.27
N LEU A 71 -7.01 12.86 -19.07
CA LEU A 71 -6.20 12.82 -17.84
C LEU A 71 -5.61 11.44 -17.61
N LYS A 72 -6.39 10.39 -17.88
CA LYS A 72 -5.91 9.01 -17.77
C LYS A 72 -4.78 8.73 -18.75
N LYS A 73 -4.87 9.23 -19.98
CA LYS A 73 -3.78 9.08 -20.98
C LYS A 73 -2.50 9.74 -20.51
N LYS A 74 -2.60 10.96 -19.98
CA LYS A 74 -1.43 11.68 -19.42
C LYS A 74 -0.84 10.92 -18.25
N SER A 75 -1.69 10.43 -17.35
CA SER A 75 -1.27 9.67 -16.19
C SER A 75 -0.53 8.38 -16.61
N ASN A 76 -1.08 7.64 -17.57
CA ASN A 76 -0.47 6.41 -18.06
C ASN A 76 0.89 6.68 -18.73
N ALA A 77 1.02 7.77 -19.47
CA ALA A 77 2.28 8.15 -20.10
C ALA A 77 3.34 8.45 -19.03
N LEU A 78 2.96 9.18 -17.97
CA LEU A 78 3.87 9.53 -16.88
C LEU A 78 4.29 8.29 -16.09
N ILE A 79 3.35 7.38 -15.84
CA ILE A 79 3.63 6.11 -15.14
C ILE A 79 4.61 5.27 -15.97
N LYS A 80 4.40 5.23 -17.28
CA LYS A 80 5.28 4.49 -18.19
C LYS A 80 6.70 5.08 -18.18
N GLU A 81 6.81 6.40 -18.18
CA GLU A 81 8.09 7.10 -18.10
C GLU A 81 8.79 6.81 -16.77
N LYS A 82 8.05 6.85 -15.66
CA LYS A 82 8.56 6.53 -14.34
C LYS A 82 9.08 5.09 -14.28
N ASN A 83 8.30 4.14 -14.82
CA ASN A 83 8.70 2.73 -14.84
C ASN A 83 9.94 2.51 -15.70
N ALA A 84 10.10 3.24 -16.79
CA ALA A 84 11.29 3.18 -17.63
C ALA A 84 12.53 3.65 -16.87
N ILE A 85 12.41 4.74 -16.10
CA ILE A 85 13.49 5.25 -15.26
C ILE A 85 13.88 4.22 -14.20
N LEU A 86 12.89 3.61 -13.51
CA LEU A 86 13.15 2.58 -12.52
C LEU A 86 13.87 1.38 -13.13
N LYS A 87 13.47 0.99 -14.34
CA LYS A 87 14.10 -0.12 -15.05
C LYS A 87 15.56 0.17 -15.39
N GLU A 88 15.85 1.39 -15.85
CA GLU A 88 17.22 1.82 -16.14
C GLU A 88 18.10 1.76 -14.90
N LEU A 89 17.53 2.03 -13.72
CA LEU A 89 18.24 1.97 -12.45
C LEU A 89 18.25 0.56 -11.84
N SER A 90 17.79 -0.43 -12.59
CA SER A 90 17.70 -1.84 -12.16
C SER A 90 16.78 -2.03 -10.95
N LYS A 91 15.74 -1.21 -10.85
CA LYS A 91 14.75 -1.30 -9.79
C LYS A 91 13.44 -1.89 -10.34
N SER A 92 12.68 -2.57 -9.49
CA SER A 92 11.37 -3.07 -9.87
C SER A 92 10.35 -1.93 -9.93
N THR A 93 9.25 -2.14 -10.65
CA THR A 93 8.20 -1.12 -10.79
C THR A 93 7.52 -0.79 -9.46
N ASN A 94 7.59 -1.71 -8.49
CA ASN A 94 7.02 -1.50 -7.15
C ASN A 94 8.06 -1.10 -6.10
N PHE A 95 9.25 -0.67 -6.54
CA PHE A 95 10.36 -0.30 -5.63
C PHE A 95 9.98 0.80 -4.65
N LEU A 96 9.15 1.74 -5.09
CA LEU A 96 8.74 2.89 -4.27
C LEU A 96 7.51 2.62 -3.41
N GLU A 97 6.88 1.47 -3.58
CA GLU A 97 5.71 1.10 -2.81
C GLU A 97 6.10 0.42 -1.49
N PRO A 98 5.29 0.57 -0.43
CA PRO A 98 5.55 -0.17 0.81
C PRO A 98 5.56 -1.67 0.56
N ASN A 99 6.52 -2.36 1.16
CA ASN A 99 6.67 -3.81 1.02
C ASN A 99 6.00 -4.51 2.22
N TYR A 100 4.70 -4.71 2.13
CA TYR A 100 3.93 -5.37 3.18
C TYR A 100 4.22 -6.86 3.22
N GLU A 101 4.23 -7.42 4.42
CA GLU A 101 4.44 -8.85 4.64
C GLU A 101 3.28 -9.67 4.07
N CYS A 102 2.05 -9.25 4.33
CA CYS A 102 0.86 -9.83 3.71
C CYS A 102 0.33 -8.89 2.63
N LYS A 103 0.39 -9.31 1.39
CA LYS A 103 -0.05 -8.49 0.26
C LYS A 103 -1.57 -8.46 0.09
N LEU A 104 -2.28 -9.42 0.67
CA LEU A 104 -3.73 -9.47 0.59
C LEU A 104 -4.39 -8.42 1.47
N CYS A 105 -3.97 -8.30 2.72
CA CYS A 105 -4.53 -7.33 3.65
C CYS A 105 -3.64 -6.10 3.84
N LYS A 106 -2.44 -6.09 3.26
CA LYS A 106 -1.44 -5.02 3.42
C LYS A 106 -1.15 -4.75 4.90
N ASP A 107 -0.98 -5.84 5.64
CA ASP A 107 -0.68 -5.86 7.07
C ASP A 107 -1.73 -5.15 7.94
N THR A 108 -2.97 -5.06 7.47
CA THR A 108 -4.09 -4.57 8.28
C THR A 108 -4.74 -5.68 9.10
N GLY A 109 -4.64 -6.91 8.62
CA GLY A 109 -5.31 -8.07 9.22
C GLY A 109 -6.71 -8.30 8.71
N PHE A 110 -7.25 -7.40 7.89
CA PHE A 110 -8.63 -7.46 7.42
C PHE A 110 -8.70 -7.22 5.91
N VAL A 111 -9.64 -7.92 5.28
CA VAL A 111 -9.91 -7.78 3.85
C VAL A 111 -11.41 -7.59 3.64
N ARG A 112 -11.78 -7.04 2.50
CA ARG A 112 -13.19 -6.86 2.15
C ARG A 112 -13.62 -7.96 1.20
N ARG A 113 -14.69 -8.66 1.54
CA ARG A 113 -15.32 -9.67 0.70
C ARG A 113 -16.83 -9.51 0.77
N ASN A 114 -17.49 -9.45 -0.40
CA ASN A 114 -18.95 -9.32 -0.49
C ASN A 114 -19.48 -8.14 0.34
N ASP A 115 -18.81 -6.99 0.26
CA ASP A 115 -19.12 -5.76 1.00
C ASP A 115 -19.03 -5.89 2.52
N LYS A 116 -18.38 -6.94 3.01
CA LYS A 116 -18.13 -7.13 4.44
C LYS A 116 -16.64 -7.13 4.72
N THR A 117 -16.26 -6.56 5.86
CA THR A 117 -14.90 -6.64 6.35
C THR A 117 -14.74 -7.94 7.12
N VAL A 118 -13.82 -8.77 6.64
CA VAL A 118 -13.55 -10.07 7.28
C VAL A 118 -12.07 -10.17 7.63
N MET A 119 -11.76 -11.02 8.59
CA MET A 119 -10.40 -11.25 9.03
C MET A 119 -9.59 -11.94 7.92
N CYS A 120 -8.39 -11.41 7.63
CA CYS A 120 -7.50 -12.03 6.65
C CYS A 120 -7.01 -13.39 7.15
N SER A 121 -6.74 -14.30 6.24
CA SER A 121 -6.20 -15.62 6.58
C SER A 121 -4.89 -15.52 7.35
N CYS A 122 -4.04 -14.51 7.06
CA CYS A 122 -2.79 -14.32 7.78
C CYS A 122 -3.03 -14.00 9.26
N LEU A 123 -4.04 -13.18 9.56
CA LEU A 123 -4.37 -12.84 10.93
C LEU A 123 -4.94 -14.04 11.67
N LYS A 124 -5.82 -14.82 11.04
CA LYS A 124 -6.35 -16.06 11.62
C LYS A 124 -5.22 -17.01 11.99
N GLN A 125 -4.26 -17.17 11.07
CA GLN A 125 -3.12 -18.05 11.28
C GLN A 125 -2.23 -17.54 12.41
N GLU A 126 -2.00 -16.23 12.48
CA GLU A 126 -1.18 -15.63 13.54
C GLU A 126 -1.81 -15.79 14.91
N ILE A 127 -3.13 -15.59 15.00
CA ILE A 127 -3.87 -15.82 16.26
C ILE A 127 -3.70 -17.28 16.70
N PHE A 128 -3.85 -18.21 15.77
CA PHE A 128 -3.69 -19.63 16.04
C PHE A 128 -2.26 -19.93 16.50
N ASN A 129 -1.26 -19.42 15.80
CA ASN A 129 0.15 -19.66 16.12
C ASN A 129 0.52 -19.13 17.50
N VAL A 130 0.09 -17.93 17.84
CA VAL A 130 0.40 -17.32 19.15
C VAL A 130 -0.30 -18.08 20.25
N ALA A 131 -1.56 -18.45 20.07
CA ALA A 131 -2.31 -19.25 21.05
C ALA A 131 -1.69 -20.63 21.24
N TYR A 132 -1.28 -21.29 20.15
CA TYR A 132 -0.63 -22.60 20.19
C TYR A 132 0.72 -22.54 20.91
N ASN A 133 1.56 -21.56 20.56
CA ASN A 133 2.87 -21.38 21.17
C ASN A 133 2.75 -21.07 22.66
N LYS A 134 1.80 -20.27 23.04
CA LYS A 134 1.55 -19.93 24.44
C LYS A 134 1.13 -21.17 25.23
N SER A 135 0.26 -21.98 24.65
CA SER A 135 -0.18 -23.26 25.26
C SER A 135 0.99 -24.23 25.37
N ASN A 136 1.82 -24.34 24.33
CA ASN A 136 2.98 -25.24 24.32
C ASN A 136 4.03 -24.80 25.33
N MET A 137 4.30 -23.51 25.45
CA MET A 137 5.24 -22.99 26.44
C MET A 137 4.77 -23.29 27.87
N GLY A 138 3.48 -23.16 28.11
CA GLY A 138 2.88 -23.53 29.39
C GLY A 138 3.08 -25.02 29.72
N ASN A 139 3.02 -25.89 28.72
CA ASN A 139 3.26 -27.33 28.90
C ASN A 139 4.73 -27.64 29.15
N LEU A 140 5.64 -26.91 28.54
CA LEU A 140 7.08 -27.14 28.68
C LEU A 140 7.64 -26.68 30.01
N GLU A 141 6.99 -25.76 30.68
CA GLU A 141 7.40 -25.21 31.97
C GLU A 141 7.01 -26.12 33.15
N ARG A 142 6.29 -27.18 32.92
CA ARG A 142 5.88 -28.11 33.96
C ARG A 142 7.00 -29.05 34.37
#